data_4b5ce7f11cad2b56bf002219b2b17aa7
#
_entry.id   4b5ce7f11cad2b56bf002219b2b17aa7
#
_cell.length_a   1.000
_cell.length_b   1.000
_cell.length_c   1.000
_cell.angle_alpha   90.00
_cell.angle_beta   90.00
_cell.angle_gamma   90.00
#
_symmetry.space_group_name_H-M   'P 1'
#
loop_
_entity.id
_entity.type
_entity.pdbx_description
1 polymer ?
#
loop_
_entity_poly.entity_id
_entity_poly.type
_entity_poly.pdbx_seq_one_letter_code
_entity_poly.pdbx_strand_id
1 'polypeptide(L)'
;MSTFKNLTNFPFAAIIGQEEMKLALQLNVIDPKIGGVMIMGDRGTGKSTTIRALADLLPDITIIKNDPFNTDPKGLAKEYETENVKIPMVELPLGSTEDRVCGTINLKEILAGGNNTFEPGLLARANRGILYVDEINLLDDHLVDVLLDSAASGWNTVEREGISIKHPAKFILVGSGNPEEGELRPQLLDRFGMHAEIRTIREPKLRVKIVEERINFDSTPQVWFDKYEQEQLEIQSRIVTAQKNLGAIEISKDFQLKISQICSELEIEGLRGDIVSTRAAKALTAFENRSEVTLEDIKRTITLCLRHRLRRDPMESINSGEKIDLAFQKIFLNSNI
;
A
#
# COMPACT_ATOMS: atom_id res chain seq x y z
N MET A 1 -23.71 -9.99 -16.22
CA MET A 1 -23.44 -8.54 -16.13
C MET A 1 -22.12 -8.41 -15.40
N SER A 2 -21.08 -7.83 -16.01
CA SER A 2 -19.77 -7.67 -15.41
C SER A 2 -19.88 -6.93 -14.07
N THR A 3 -19.26 -7.49 -13.03
CA THR A 3 -19.25 -6.92 -11.67
C THR A 3 -18.37 -5.66 -11.59
N PHE A 4 -17.49 -5.47 -12.58
CA PHE A 4 -16.56 -4.33 -12.65
C PHE A 4 -17.18 -3.19 -13.47
N LYS A 5 -17.65 -2.16 -12.79
CA LYS A 5 -18.37 -1.03 -13.40
C LYS A 5 -17.47 0.04 -14.04
N ASN A 6 -16.16 0.04 -13.77
CA ASN A 6 -15.23 1.06 -14.26
C ASN A 6 -14.40 0.51 -15.44
N LEU A 7 -14.85 0.76 -16.65
CA LEU A 7 -14.17 0.36 -17.90
C LEU A 7 -12.99 1.28 -18.29
N THR A 8 -12.64 2.23 -17.43
CA THR A 8 -11.61 3.24 -17.72
C THR A 8 -10.21 2.80 -17.34
N ASN A 9 -10.08 1.89 -16.37
CA ASN A 9 -8.79 1.43 -15.87
C ASN A 9 -8.44 0.06 -16.44
N PHE A 10 -7.16 -0.14 -16.72
CA PHE A 10 -6.63 -1.41 -17.22
C PHE A 10 -6.80 -2.51 -16.16
N PRO A 11 -7.26 -3.74 -16.51
CA PRO A 11 -7.45 -4.81 -15.52
C PRO A 11 -6.15 -5.18 -14.80
N PHE A 12 -6.19 -5.35 -13.47
CA PHE A 12 -5.02 -5.71 -12.66
C PHE A 12 -4.40 -7.04 -13.11
N ALA A 13 -5.23 -8.04 -13.43
CA ALA A 13 -4.78 -9.34 -13.92
C ALA A 13 -4.05 -9.27 -15.27
N ALA A 14 -4.37 -8.25 -16.10
CA ALA A 14 -3.74 -8.06 -17.39
C ALA A 14 -2.36 -7.38 -17.33
N ILE A 15 -1.94 -6.88 -16.16
CA ILE A 15 -0.66 -6.20 -16.01
C ILE A 15 0.50 -7.18 -16.10
N ILE A 16 1.36 -6.97 -17.09
CA ILE A 16 2.50 -7.81 -17.38
C ILE A 16 3.73 -7.33 -16.60
N GLY A 17 4.41 -8.25 -15.92
CA GLY A 17 5.59 -7.95 -15.11
C GLY A 17 5.25 -7.23 -13.81
N GLN A 18 6.22 -6.51 -13.24
CA GLN A 18 6.10 -5.71 -12.01
C GLN A 18 5.67 -6.53 -10.77
N GLU A 19 6.18 -7.76 -10.68
CA GLU A 19 5.75 -8.72 -9.67
C GLU A 19 6.00 -8.23 -8.24
N GLU A 20 7.13 -7.53 -7.98
CA GLU A 20 7.41 -6.94 -6.66
C GLU A 20 6.33 -5.92 -6.25
N MET A 21 5.96 -5.02 -7.17
CA MET A 21 4.94 -4.00 -6.91
C MET A 21 3.57 -4.64 -6.68
N LYS A 22 3.17 -5.57 -7.57
CA LYS A 22 1.88 -6.27 -7.43
C LYS A 22 1.80 -7.00 -6.10
N LEU A 23 2.86 -7.71 -5.73
CA LEU A 23 2.94 -8.43 -4.47
C LEU A 23 2.86 -7.46 -3.28
N ALA A 24 3.70 -6.43 -3.23
CA ALA A 24 3.72 -5.46 -2.13
C ALA A 24 2.35 -4.79 -1.93
N LEU A 25 1.68 -4.40 -3.02
CA LEU A 25 0.36 -3.80 -3.00
C LEU A 25 -0.70 -4.77 -2.46
N GLN A 26 -0.73 -6.02 -2.95
CA GLN A 26 -1.67 -7.05 -2.49
C GLN A 26 -1.48 -7.36 -1.00
N LEU A 27 -0.24 -7.51 -0.53
CA LEU A 27 0.05 -7.81 0.87
C LEU A 27 -0.38 -6.66 1.80
N ASN A 28 -0.21 -5.40 1.39
CA ASN A 28 -0.68 -4.25 2.15
C ASN A 28 -2.21 -4.12 2.18
N VAL A 29 -2.90 -4.59 1.14
CA VAL A 29 -4.37 -4.70 1.15
C VAL A 29 -4.83 -5.80 2.11
N ILE A 30 -4.10 -6.91 2.19
CA ILE A 30 -4.42 -8.02 3.09
C ILE A 30 -4.16 -7.65 4.55
N ASP A 31 -2.99 -7.07 4.85
CA ASP A 31 -2.65 -6.56 6.17
C ASP A 31 -2.22 -5.07 6.11
N PRO A 32 -3.14 -4.11 6.25
CA PRO A 32 -2.79 -2.69 6.26
C PRO A 32 -1.80 -2.28 7.37
N LYS A 33 -1.64 -3.11 8.41
CA LYS A 33 -0.66 -2.88 9.49
C LYS A 33 0.79 -3.15 9.05
N ILE A 34 1.03 -3.61 7.84
CA ILE A 34 2.36 -3.61 7.22
C ILE A 34 2.87 -2.18 7.13
N GLY A 35 2.01 -1.19 6.81
CA GLY A 35 2.34 0.22 6.94
C GLY A 35 2.65 0.92 5.62
N GLY A 36 2.01 0.50 4.53
CA GLY A 36 2.11 1.16 3.23
C GLY A 36 3.26 0.68 2.35
N VAL A 37 3.26 1.16 1.11
CA VAL A 37 4.22 0.77 0.06
C VAL A 37 4.87 2.01 -0.55
N MET A 38 6.20 2.02 -0.58
CA MET A 38 6.97 2.93 -1.42
C MET A 38 7.35 2.23 -2.72
N ILE A 39 7.05 2.83 -3.85
CA ILE A 39 7.29 2.29 -5.18
C ILE A 39 8.29 3.20 -5.90
N MET A 40 9.52 2.75 -6.02
CA MET A 40 10.57 3.49 -6.74
C MET A 40 10.78 2.90 -8.13
N GLY A 41 10.89 3.75 -9.12
CA GLY A 41 11.18 3.28 -10.49
C GLY A 41 11.03 4.34 -11.56
N ASP A 42 11.49 3.99 -12.76
CA ASP A 42 11.53 4.86 -13.92
C ASP A 42 10.15 5.44 -14.27
N ARG A 43 10.13 6.58 -14.94
CA ARG A 43 8.90 7.17 -15.48
C ARG A 43 8.28 6.25 -16.55
N GLY A 44 6.96 6.25 -16.64
CA GLY A 44 6.24 5.49 -17.67
C GLY A 44 6.21 3.97 -17.46
N THR A 45 6.60 3.47 -16.28
CA THR A 45 6.56 2.03 -15.95
C THR A 45 5.19 1.52 -15.52
N GLY A 46 4.15 2.35 -15.55
CA GLY A 46 2.77 1.95 -15.24
C GLY A 46 2.44 1.91 -13.75
N LYS A 47 3.20 2.59 -12.87
CA LYS A 47 2.95 2.65 -11.42
C LYS A 47 1.51 3.04 -11.11
N SER A 48 1.09 4.22 -11.54
CA SER A 48 -0.27 4.74 -11.30
C SER A 48 -1.36 3.85 -11.88
N THR A 49 -1.12 3.26 -13.06
CA THR A 49 -2.05 2.32 -13.70
C THR A 49 -2.28 1.09 -12.84
N THR A 50 -1.21 0.50 -12.28
CA THR A 50 -1.29 -0.70 -11.44
C THR A 50 -2.02 -0.42 -10.12
N ILE A 51 -1.78 0.75 -9.51
CA ILE A 51 -2.41 1.14 -8.25
C ILE A 51 -3.92 1.35 -8.45
N ARG A 52 -4.31 2.06 -9.53
CA ARG A 52 -5.73 2.25 -9.88
C ARG A 52 -6.42 0.93 -10.20
N ALA A 53 -5.75 0.06 -10.95
CA ALA A 53 -6.26 -1.27 -11.28
C ALA A 53 -6.50 -2.14 -10.03
N LEU A 54 -5.63 -2.05 -9.03
CA LEU A 54 -5.83 -2.73 -7.75
C LEU A 54 -7.04 -2.17 -7.00
N ALA A 55 -7.20 -0.85 -6.93
CA ALA A 55 -8.35 -0.24 -6.27
C ALA A 55 -9.69 -0.69 -6.89
N ASP A 56 -9.75 -0.78 -8.23
CA ASP A 56 -10.93 -1.26 -8.94
C ASP A 56 -11.19 -2.77 -8.76
N LEU A 57 -10.12 -3.53 -8.52
CA LEU A 57 -10.20 -4.96 -8.23
C LEU A 57 -10.87 -5.26 -6.88
N LEU A 58 -10.69 -4.37 -5.88
CA LEU A 58 -11.15 -4.62 -4.51
C LEU A 58 -12.69 -4.58 -4.40
N PRO A 59 -13.28 -5.34 -3.46
CA PRO A 59 -14.72 -5.37 -3.27
C PRO A 59 -15.25 -4.03 -2.77
N ASP A 60 -16.54 -3.78 -3.01
CA ASP A 60 -17.23 -2.63 -2.44
C ASP A 60 -17.24 -2.69 -0.91
N ILE A 61 -17.25 -1.54 -0.26
CA ILE A 61 -17.36 -1.40 1.18
C ILE A 61 -18.72 -0.81 1.56
N THR A 62 -19.27 -1.23 2.69
CA THR A 62 -20.48 -0.65 3.25
C THR A 62 -20.10 0.54 4.13
N ILE A 63 -20.73 1.69 3.89
CA ILE A 63 -20.54 2.94 4.65
C ILE A 63 -21.88 3.48 5.14
N ILE A 64 -21.84 4.40 6.09
CA ILE A 64 -22.99 5.22 6.48
C ILE A 64 -23.27 6.21 5.35
N LYS A 65 -24.49 6.28 4.89
CA LYS A 65 -24.90 7.18 3.82
C LYS A 65 -24.73 8.65 4.21
N ASN A 66 -24.17 9.43 3.30
CA ASN A 66 -23.85 10.85 3.50
C ASN A 66 -22.84 11.13 4.63
N ASP A 67 -22.10 10.13 5.10
CA ASP A 67 -21.01 10.35 6.05
C ASP A 67 -19.69 10.71 5.30
N PRO A 68 -19.09 11.87 5.61
CA PRO A 68 -17.89 12.32 4.92
C PRO A 68 -16.63 11.51 5.28
N PHE A 69 -16.71 10.64 6.30
CA PHE A 69 -15.59 9.87 6.80
C PHE A 69 -15.63 8.40 6.36
N ASN A 70 -16.56 7.99 5.50
CA ASN A 70 -16.73 6.59 5.08
C ASN A 70 -16.78 5.62 6.28
N THR A 71 -17.48 6.00 7.35
CA THR A 71 -17.51 5.25 8.61
C THR A 71 -18.15 3.86 8.41
N ASP A 72 -17.54 2.84 9.04
CA ASP A 72 -18.11 1.49 9.08
C ASP A 72 -19.33 1.47 9.98
N PRO A 73 -20.51 1.08 9.49
CA PRO A 73 -21.71 0.95 10.33
C PRO A 73 -21.61 -0.18 11.36
N LYS A 74 -20.68 -1.13 11.17
CA LYS A 74 -20.51 -2.28 12.07
C LYS A 74 -20.03 -1.86 13.45
N GLY A 75 -20.71 -2.36 14.49
CA GLY A 75 -20.34 -2.12 15.89
C GLY A 75 -20.84 -0.79 16.47
N LEU A 76 -21.59 0.00 15.71
CA LEU A 76 -22.25 1.19 16.23
C LEU A 76 -23.56 0.83 16.95
N ALA A 77 -23.83 1.52 18.06
CA ALA A 77 -25.05 1.27 18.87
C ALA A 77 -26.35 1.74 18.19
N LYS A 78 -26.25 2.62 17.19
CA LYS A 78 -27.38 3.21 16.47
C LYS A 78 -27.43 2.65 15.05
N GLU A 79 -28.63 2.35 14.57
CA GLU A 79 -28.85 2.02 13.16
C GLU A 79 -28.78 3.28 12.29
N TYR A 80 -28.04 3.16 11.19
CA TYR A 80 -27.86 4.20 10.19
C TYR A 80 -28.30 3.69 8.82
N GLU A 81 -28.76 4.58 7.96
CA GLU A 81 -28.93 4.27 6.54
C GLU A 81 -27.54 4.01 5.93
N THR A 82 -27.40 2.90 5.23
CA THR A 82 -26.11 2.45 4.67
C THR A 82 -26.16 2.38 3.16
N GLU A 83 -25.00 2.53 2.54
CA GLU A 83 -24.80 2.32 1.11
C GLU A 83 -23.50 1.54 0.84
N ASN A 84 -23.46 0.85 -0.30
CA ASN A 84 -22.28 0.16 -0.77
C ASN A 84 -21.59 1.04 -1.81
N VAL A 85 -20.32 1.32 -1.57
CA VAL A 85 -19.48 2.14 -2.45
C VAL A 85 -18.20 1.41 -2.80
N LYS A 86 -17.60 1.75 -3.93
CA LYS A 86 -16.23 1.33 -4.26
C LYS A 86 -15.27 1.78 -3.17
N ILE A 87 -14.24 0.97 -2.93
CA ILE A 87 -13.13 1.37 -2.05
C ILE A 87 -12.59 2.73 -2.53
N PRO A 88 -12.54 3.74 -1.66
CA PRO A 88 -12.03 5.05 -2.04
C PRO A 88 -10.57 4.95 -2.48
N MET A 89 -10.28 5.46 -3.66
CA MET A 89 -8.92 5.73 -4.10
C MET A 89 -8.75 7.23 -4.23
N VAL A 90 -7.97 7.81 -3.35
CA VAL A 90 -7.71 9.24 -3.28
C VAL A 90 -6.30 9.50 -3.76
N GLU A 91 -6.15 10.33 -4.77
CA GLU A 91 -4.85 10.81 -5.24
C GLU A 91 -4.55 12.16 -4.59
N LEU A 92 -3.35 12.28 -4.05
CA LEU A 92 -2.89 13.52 -3.46
C LEU A 92 -2.15 14.33 -4.55
N PRO A 93 -2.71 15.49 -4.97
CA PRO A 93 -2.04 16.35 -5.94
C PRO A 93 -0.76 16.96 -5.37
N LEU A 94 0.29 17.06 -6.18
CA LEU A 94 1.48 17.83 -5.86
C LEU A 94 1.10 19.30 -5.56
N GLY A 95 1.71 19.88 -4.54
CA GLY A 95 1.39 21.23 -4.08
C GLY A 95 0.10 21.32 -3.24
N SER A 96 -0.44 20.20 -2.76
CA SER A 96 -1.53 20.23 -1.77
C SER A 96 -1.06 20.90 -0.47
N THR A 97 -1.91 21.76 0.09
CA THR A 97 -1.69 22.35 1.41
C THR A 97 -2.12 21.38 2.52
N GLU A 98 -1.59 21.56 3.73
CA GLU A 98 -1.97 20.77 4.90
C GLU A 98 -3.49 20.84 5.16
N ASP A 99 -4.11 22.01 5.07
CA ASP A 99 -5.56 22.19 5.22
C ASP A 99 -6.36 21.32 4.23
N ARG A 100 -5.88 21.17 2.99
CA ARG A 100 -6.52 20.34 1.99
C ARG A 100 -6.36 18.84 2.30
N VAL A 101 -5.23 18.47 2.87
CA VAL A 101 -4.91 17.08 3.24
C VAL A 101 -5.66 16.66 4.50
N CYS A 102 -5.47 17.40 5.59
CA CYS A 102 -6.01 17.07 6.91
C CYS A 102 -7.47 17.50 7.09
N GLY A 103 -7.90 18.53 6.35
CA GLY A 103 -9.15 19.24 6.59
C GLY A 103 -8.92 20.51 7.40
N THR A 104 -9.94 21.35 7.47
CA THR A 104 -9.85 22.64 8.13
C THR A 104 -11.04 22.92 9.05
N ILE A 105 -10.80 23.70 10.08
CA ILE A 105 -11.82 24.13 11.03
C ILE A 105 -12.36 25.51 10.60
N ASN A 106 -13.68 25.57 10.36
CA ASN A 106 -14.33 26.82 9.95
C ASN A 106 -14.69 27.68 11.18
N LEU A 107 -13.74 28.52 11.59
CA LEU A 107 -13.90 29.40 12.76
C LEU A 107 -15.08 30.40 12.62
N LYS A 108 -15.39 30.86 11.40
CA LYS A 108 -16.50 31.77 11.17
C LYS A 108 -17.85 31.15 11.49
N GLU A 109 -18.03 29.87 11.10
CA GLU A 109 -19.25 29.14 11.41
C GLU A 109 -19.35 28.77 12.89
N ILE A 110 -18.23 28.45 13.55
CA ILE A 110 -18.20 28.23 15.00
C ILE A 110 -18.66 29.46 15.76
N LEU A 111 -18.11 30.63 15.43
CA LEU A 111 -18.48 31.91 16.05
C LEU A 111 -19.93 32.34 15.75
N ALA A 112 -20.48 31.92 14.62
CA ALA A 112 -21.88 32.17 14.25
C ALA A 112 -22.86 31.13 14.86
N GLY A 113 -22.38 30.15 15.64
CA GLY A 113 -23.22 29.05 16.21
C GLY A 113 -23.69 28.05 15.17
N GLY A 114 -23.00 27.94 14.03
CA GLY A 114 -23.31 26.99 12.97
C GLY A 114 -22.90 25.56 13.30
N ASN A 115 -23.53 24.59 12.62
CA ASN A 115 -23.28 23.16 12.85
C ASN A 115 -22.14 22.57 12.01
N ASN A 116 -21.66 23.26 10.96
CA ASN A 116 -20.62 22.80 10.05
C ASN A 116 -19.26 23.37 10.47
N THR A 117 -18.70 22.83 11.52
CA THR A 117 -17.47 23.35 12.14
C THR A 117 -16.19 22.78 11.50
N PHE A 118 -16.27 21.70 10.73
CA PHE A 118 -15.14 21.02 10.14
C PHE A 118 -15.38 20.69 8.65
N GLU A 119 -14.43 21.04 7.81
CA GLU A 119 -14.38 20.68 6.40
C GLU A 119 -13.40 19.50 6.22
N PRO A 120 -13.90 18.27 5.91
CA PRO A 120 -13.07 17.11 5.78
C PRO A 120 -12.08 17.19 4.61
N GLY A 121 -10.82 16.86 4.88
CA GLY A 121 -9.75 16.83 3.87
C GLY A 121 -9.65 15.49 3.13
N LEU A 122 -8.54 15.34 2.41
CA LEU A 122 -8.26 14.11 1.62
C LEU A 122 -8.11 12.89 2.52
N LEU A 123 -7.56 13.02 3.74
CA LEU A 123 -7.41 11.91 4.69
C LEU A 123 -8.75 11.33 5.14
N ALA A 124 -9.74 12.20 5.36
CA ALA A 124 -11.09 11.76 5.67
C ALA A 124 -11.71 10.97 4.51
N ARG A 125 -11.55 11.48 3.28
CA ARG A 125 -12.04 10.82 2.05
C ARG A 125 -11.35 9.50 1.77
N ALA A 126 -10.05 9.37 2.13
CA ALA A 126 -9.28 8.15 1.94
C ALA A 126 -9.58 7.08 2.99
N ASN A 127 -10.32 7.41 4.06
CA ASN A 127 -10.62 6.45 5.12
C ASN A 127 -11.24 5.16 4.57
N ARG A 128 -10.70 4.01 4.98
CA ARG A 128 -11.02 2.65 4.52
C ARG A 128 -10.68 2.38 3.04
N GLY A 129 -9.77 3.18 2.47
CA GLY A 129 -9.36 3.11 1.08
C GLY A 129 -7.86 3.13 0.88
N ILE A 130 -7.46 3.65 -0.27
CA ILE A 130 -6.07 3.83 -0.68
C ILE A 130 -5.82 5.33 -0.84
N LEU A 131 -4.76 5.84 -0.20
CA LEU A 131 -4.21 7.15 -0.48
C LEU A 131 -2.95 6.98 -1.34
N TYR A 132 -3.02 7.46 -2.56
CA TYR A 132 -1.92 7.42 -3.50
C TYR A 132 -1.26 8.80 -3.63
N VAL A 133 0.06 8.82 -3.48
CA VAL A 133 0.89 10.00 -3.63
C VAL A 133 1.89 9.75 -4.75
N ASP A 134 1.66 10.38 -5.89
CA ASP A 134 2.63 10.33 -7.00
C ASP A 134 3.78 11.30 -6.74
N GLU A 135 5.00 10.86 -7.03
CA GLU A 135 6.22 11.63 -6.79
C GLU A 135 6.31 12.15 -5.34
N ILE A 136 6.09 11.26 -4.35
CA ILE A 136 6.08 11.60 -2.92
C ILE A 136 7.38 12.25 -2.44
N ASN A 137 8.50 11.98 -3.13
CA ASN A 137 9.81 12.58 -2.90
C ASN A 137 9.85 14.09 -3.18
N LEU A 138 8.84 14.63 -3.88
CA LEU A 138 8.70 16.06 -4.17
C LEU A 138 7.76 16.79 -3.18
N LEU A 139 7.10 16.05 -2.28
CA LEU A 139 6.29 16.64 -1.23
C LEU A 139 7.16 17.26 -0.13
N ASP A 140 6.58 18.24 0.56
CA ASP A 140 7.15 18.74 1.80
C ASP A 140 7.25 17.62 2.84
N ASP A 141 8.41 17.48 3.49
CA ASP A 141 8.67 16.46 4.50
C ASP A 141 7.62 16.45 5.63
N HIS A 142 7.15 17.64 6.03
CA HIS A 142 6.10 17.76 7.05
C HIS A 142 4.80 17.10 6.61
N LEU A 143 4.40 17.28 5.35
CA LEU A 143 3.21 16.60 4.84
C LEU A 143 3.41 15.09 4.77
N VAL A 144 4.58 14.62 4.36
CA VAL A 144 4.90 13.18 4.36
C VAL A 144 4.81 12.62 5.78
N ASP A 145 5.32 13.33 6.79
CA ASP A 145 5.20 12.92 8.20
C ASP A 145 3.73 12.79 8.63
N VAL A 146 2.90 13.79 8.33
CA VAL A 146 1.45 13.77 8.64
C VAL A 146 0.75 12.58 7.99
N LEU A 147 1.08 12.27 6.72
CA LEU A 147 0.52 11.12 6.01
C LEU A 147 0.90 9.80 6.68
N LEU A 148 2.18 9.63 7.02
CA LEU A 148 2.71 8.43 7.65
C LEU A 148 2.16 8.24 9.06
N ASP A 149 2.05 9.32 9.85
CA ASP A 149 1.46 9.27 11.19
C ASP A 149 -0.02 8.89 11.16
N SER A 150 -0.78 9.49 10.24
CA SER A 150 -2.19 9.17 10.06
C SER A 150 -2.39 7.72 9.60
N ALA A 151 -1.56 7.23 8.65
CA ALA A 151 -1.60 5.84 8.20
C ALA A 151 -1.26 4.85 9.32
N ALA A 152 -0.28 5.17 10.16
CA ALA A 152 0.15 4.32 11.27
C ALA A 152 -0.86 4.29 12.42
N SER A 153 -1.41 5.46 12.82
CA SER A 153 -2.36 5.57 13.93
C SER A 153 -3.79 5.19 13.54
N GLY A 154 -4.15 5.35 12.28
CA GLY A 154 -5.52 5.23 11.76
C GLY A 154 -6.42 6.41 12.11
N TRP A 155 -5.84 7.53 12.55
CA TRP A 155 -6.52 8.74 12.97
C TRP A 155 -5.81 9.98 12.44
N ASN A 156 -6.58 11.01 12.12
CA ASN A 156 -6.06 12.34 11.88
C ASN A 156 -6.61 13.29 12.94
N THR A 157 -5.75 14.19 13.45
CA THR A 157 -6.11 15.22 14.42
C THR A 157 -5.79 16.58 13.83
N VAL A 158 -6.79 17.46 13.78
CA VAL A 158 -6.64 18.85 13.31
C VAL A 158 -6.84 19.78 14.48
N GLU A 159 -5.83 20.60 14.75
CA GLU A 159 -5.84 21.57 15.86
C GLU A 159 -5.74 22.98 15.29
N ARG A 160 -6.67 23.85 15.67
CA ARG A 160 -6.65 25.25 15.28
C ARG A 160 -7.31 26.12 16.34
N GLU A 161 -6.64 27.20 16.75
CA GLU A 161 -7.17 28.19 17.71
C GLU A 161 -7.73 27.56 19.02
N GLY A 162 -7.06 26.51 19.50
CA GLY A 162 -7.50 25.80 20.71
C GLY A 162 -8.64 24.80 20.52
N ILE A 163 -9.11 24.60 19.29
CA ILE A 163 -10.10 23.58 18.93
C ILE A 163 -9.38 22.39 18.35
N SER A 164 -9.66 21.18 18.84
CA SER A 164 -9.10 19.93 18.36
C SER A 164 -10.22 19.03 17.86
N ILE A 165 -10.09 18.56 16.61
CA ILE A 165 -11.03 17.64 15.96
C ILE A 165 -10.25 16.40 15.52
N LYS A 166 -10.75 15.23 15.91
CA LYS A 166 -10.16 13.94 15.56
C LYS A 166 -11.14 13.12 14.73
N HIS A 167 -10.67 12.60 13.61
CA HIS A 167 -11.48 11.74 12.74
C HIS A 167 -10.72 10.49 12.29
N PRO A 168 -11.43 9.40 11.89
CA PRO A 168 -10.78 8.20 11.38
C PRO A 168 -10.08 8.49 10.06
N ALA A 169 -8.87 7.93 9.90
CA ALA A 169 -8.03 8.02 8.71
C ALA A 169 -7.26 6.71 8.50
N LYS A 170 -8.01 5.60 8.41
CA LYS A 170 -7.44 4.26 8.16
C LYS A 170 -7.37 4.04 6.66
N PHE A 171 -6.21 4.20 6.09
CA PHE A 171 -5.97 4.00 4.65
C PHE A 171 -4.64 3.29 4.42
N ILE A 172 -4.52 2.70 3.23
CA ILE A 172 -3.25 2.16 2.75
C ILE A 172 -2.52 3.29 2.05
N LEU A 173 -1.36 3.68 2.58
CA LEU A 173 -0.52 4.68 1.93
C LEU A 173 0.31 4.03 0.84
N VAL A 174 0.21 4.53 -0.38
CA VAL A 174 1.04 4.14 -1.52
C VAL A 174 1.74 5.38 -2.03
N GLY A 175 3.07 5.44 -1.86
CA GLY A 175 3.91 6.47 -2.43
C GLY A 175 4.60 5.97 -3.69
N SER A 176 4.68 6.77 -4.73
CA SER A 176 5.58 6.51 -5.87
C SER A 176 6.65 7.58 -5.98
N GLY A 177 7.79 7.22 -6.56
CA GLY A 177 8.88 8.16 -6.81
C GLY A 177 9.76 7.70 -7.98
N ASN A 178 10.55 8.65 -8.46
CA ASN A 178 11.62 8.40 -9.43
C ASN A 178 12.97 8.66 -8.73
N PRO A 179 13.89 7.69 -8.72
CA PRO A 179 15.22 7.88 -8.11
C PRO A 179 16.00 9.09 -8.67
N GLU A 180 15.73 9.48 -9.93
CA GLU A 180 16.39 10.62 -10.58
C GLU A 180 15.93 11.98 -10.01
N GLU A 181 14.77 12.04 -9.39
CA GLU A 181 14.17 13.26 -8.82
C GLU A 181 14.52 13.45 -7.34
N GLY A 182 15.33 12.57 -6.79
CA GLY A 182 15.72 12.54 -5.39
C GLY A 182 15.06 11.42 -4.61
N GLU A 183 15.48 11.28 -3.37
CA GLU A 183 14.98 10.25 -2.46
C GLU A 183 14.37 10.90 -1.23
N LEU A 184 13.39 10.22 -0.64
CA LEU A 184 12.91 10.57 0.69
C LEU A 184 14.03 10.47 1.72
N ARG A 185 13.97 11.32 2.75
CA ARG A 185 14.87 11.20 3.88
C ARG A 185 14.78 9.79 4.48
N PRO A 186 15.89 9.19 4.90
CA PRO A 186 15.92 7.81 5.44
C PRO A 186 14.90 7.59 6.56
N GLN A 187 14.69 8.60 7.41
CA GLN A 187 13.74 8.54 8.52
C GLN A 187 12.29 8.43 8.06
N LEU A 188 11.92 9.10 6.95
CA LEU A 188 10.58 8.99 6.35
C LEU A 188 10.44 7.67 5.61
N LEU A 189 11.47 7.28 4.88
CA LEU A 189 11.48 6.04 4.11
C LEU A 189 11.35 4.81 5.03
N ASP A 190 12.03 4.80 6.20
CA ASP A 190 11.91 3.73 7.20
C ASP A 190 10.48 3.54 7.71
N ARG A 191 9.65 4.57 7.67
CA ARG A 191 8.25 4.49 8.13
C ARG A 191 7.32 3.76 7.20
N PHE A 192 7.68 3.62 5.91
CA PHE A 192 6.99 2.71 5.01
C PHE A 192 7.24 1.25 5.39
N GLY A 193 6.21 0.42 5.25
CA GLY A 193 6.32 -1.01 5.52
C GLY A 193 7.13 -1.73 4.46
N MET A 194 6.82 -1.47 3.20
CA MET A 194 7.44 -2.13 2.05
C MET A 194 7.98 -1.14 1.04
N HIS A 195 9.02 -1.57 0.34
CA HIS A 195 9.65 -0.84 -0.75
C HIS A 195 9.81 -1.75 -1.97
N ALA A 196 9.17 -1.40 -3.07
CA ALA A 196 9.26 -2.11 -4.34
C ALA A 196 10.05 -1.29 -5.35
N GLU A 197 10.97 -1.94 -6.06
CA GLU A 197 11.71 -1.34 -7.16
C GLU A 197 11.17 -1.82 -8.50
N ILE A 198 10.85 -0.87 -9.36
CA ILE A 198 10.36 -1.14 -10.70
C ILE A 198 11.40 -0.68 -11.70
N ARG A 199 11.84 -1.61 -12.52
CA ARG A 199 12.75 -1.32 -13.62
C ARG A 199 12.03 -1.39 -14.95
N THR A 200 12.46 -0.55 -15.88
CA THR A 200 11.99 -0.61 -17.27
C THR A 200 12.26 -1.99 -17.85
N ILE A 201 11.23 -2.64 -18.35
CA ILE A 201 11.35 -3.94 -19.02
C ILE A 201 12.23 -3.75 -20.28
N ARG A 202 13.35 -4.47 -20.33
CA ARG A 202 14.32 -4.38 -21.44
C ARG A 202 14.10 -5.43 -22.52
N GLU A 203 13.40 -6.52 -22.22
CA GLU A 203 13.13 -7.59 -23.16
C GLU A 203 12.18 -7.13 -24.29
N PRO A 204 12.63 -7.10 -25.57
CA PRO A 204 11.82 -6.54 -26.66
C PRO A 204 10.47 -7.24 -26.85
N LYS A 205 10.41 -8.56 -26.70
CA LYS A 205 9.18 -9.35 -26.85
C LYS A 205 8.12 -8.95 -25.82
N LEU A 206 8.53 -8.78 -24.55
CA LEU A 206 7.62 -8.34 -23.50
C LEU A 206 7.18 -6.90 -23.71
N ARG A 207 8.06 -6.02 -24.17
CA ARG A 207 7.69 -4.63 -24.52
C ARG A 207 6.61 -4.58 -25.61
N VAL A 208 6.80 -5.34 -26.69
CA VAL A 208 5.80 -5.43 -27.77
C VAL A 208 4.47 -5.92 -27.21
N LYS A 209 4.48 -6.99 -26.41
CA LYS A 209 3.27 -7.52 -25.78
C LYS A 209 2.55 -6.48 -24.91
N ILE A 210 3.28 -5.73 -24.09
CA ILE A 210 2.68 -4.67 -23.25
C ILE A 210 2.01 -3.58 -24.09
N VAL A 211 2.68 -3.17 -25.17
CA VAL A 211 2.15 -2.14 -26.09
C VAL A 211 0.89 -2.66 -26.81
N GLU A 212 0.92 -3.88 -27.31
CA GLU A 212 -0.24 -4.52 -27.96
C GLU A 212 -1.43 -4.65 -27.00
N GLU A 213 -1.19 -5.14 -25.78
CA GLU A 213 -2.23 -5.26 -24.75
C GLU A 213 -2.85 -3.88 -24.44
N ARG A 214 -2.03 -2.83 -24.37
CA ARG A 214 -2.52 -1.47 -24.11
C ARG A 214 -3.32 -0.92 -25.29
N ILE A 215 -2.85 -1.04 -26.51
CA ILE A 215 -3.56 -0.56 -27.72
C ILE A 215 -4.91 -1.30 -27.87
N ASN A 216 -4.90 -2.60 -27.65
CA ASN A 216 -6.11 -3.41 -27.74
C ASN A 216 -7.13 -3.03 -26.67
N PHE A 217 -6.68 -2.78 -25.43
CA PHE A 217 -7.54 -2.28 -24.37
C PHE A 217 -8.15 -0.92 -24.73
N ASP A 218 -7.35 0.03 -25.20
CA ASP A 218 -7.83 1.37 -25.57
C ASP A 218 -8.86 1.33 -26.71
N SER A 219 -8.75 0.33 -27.62
CA SER A 219 -9.67 0.13 -28.75
C SER A 219 -10.97 -0.56 -28.34
N THR A 220 -10.91 -1.55 -27.44
CA THR A 220 -12.05 -2.40 -27.06
C THR A 220 -12.04 -2.74 -25.57
N PRO A 221 -12.25 -1.75 -24.66
CA PRO A 221 -12.12 -1.97 -23.21
C PRO A 221 -13.02 -3.10 -22.69
N GLN A 222 -14.27 -3.20 -23.17
CA GLN A 222 -15.22 -4.21 -22.71
C GLN A 222 -14.72 -5.64 -23.01
N VAL A 223 -14.23 -5.89 -24.21
CA VAL A 223 -13.69 -7.20 -24.61
C VAL A 223 -12.51 -7.60 -23.72
N TRP A 224 -11.70 -6.60 -23.31
CA TRP A 224 -10.56 -6.81 -22.44
C TRP A 224 -10.98 -7.17 -21.01
N PHE A 225 -11.99 -6.48 -20.47
CA PHE A 225 -12.57 -6.83 -19.17
C PHE A 225 -13.18 -8.22 -19.17
N ASP A 226 -13.94 -8.57 -20.19
CA ASP A 226 -14.56 -9.90 -20.32
C ASP A 226 -13.47 -11.00 -20.38
N LYS A 227 -12.36 -10.74 -21.08
CA LYS A 227 -11.23 -11.66 -21.21
C LYS A 227 -10.56 -11.96 -19.86
N TYR A 228 -10.43 -10.96 -18.98
CA TYR A 228 -9.72 -11.07 -17.69
C TYR A 228 -10.66 -11.16 -16.49
N GLU A 229 -11.98 -11.20 -16.69
CA GLU A 229 -12.98 -11.17 -15.59
C GLU A 229 -12.78 -12.30 -14.60
N GLN A 230 -12.54 -13.51 -15.07
CA GLN A 230 -12.36 -14.68 -14.20
C GLN A 230 -11.09 -14.54 -13.36
N GLU A 231 -9.98 -14.15 -13.95
CA GLU A 231 -8.70 -13.95 -13.21
C GLU A 231 -8.82 -12.80 -12.20
N GLN A 232 -9.51 -11.72 -12.54
CA GLN A 232 -9.82 -10.62 -11.64
C GLN A 232 -10.62 -11.10 -10.42
N LEU A 233 -11.67 -11.89 -10.63
CA LEU A 233 -12.50 -12.45 -9.57
C LEU A 233 -11.71 -13.43 -8.68
N GLU A 234 -10.82 -14.23 -9.27
CA GLU A 234 -9.95 -15.13 -8.51
C GLU A 234 -9.00 -14.35 -7.59
N ILE A 235 -8.32 -13.32 -8.10
CA ILE A 235 -7.43 -12.47 -7.28
C ILE A 235 -8.22 -11.78 -6.18
N GLN A 236 -9.39 -11.20 -6.49
CA GLN A 236 -10.27 -10.57 -5.51
C GLN A 236 -10.69 -11.54 -4.40
N SER A 237 -11.15 -12.74 -4.78
CA SER A 237 -11.55 -13.79 -3.84
C SER A 237 -10.40 -14.22 -2.93
N ARG A 238 -9.20 -14.37 -3.49
CA ARG A 238 -7.98 -14.70 -2.72
C ARG A 238 -7.66 -13.60 -1.70
N ILE A 239 -7.73 -12.34 -2.09
CA ILE A 239 -7.50 -11.20 -1.17
C ILE A 239 -8.53 -11.22 -0.03
N VAL A 240 -9.81 -11.34 -0.34
CA VAL A 240 -10.89 -11.36 0.67
C VAL A 240 -10.74 -12.55 1.63
N THR A 241 -10.41 -13.71 1.10
CA THR A 241 -10.18 -14.92 1.91
C THR A 241 -8.96 -14.76 2.80
N ALA A 242 -7.87 -14.20 2.26
CA ALA A 242 -6.65 -13.92 3.01
C ALA A 242 -6.90 -12.94 4.17
N GLN A 243 -7.65 -11.86 3.94
CA GLN A 243 -8.03 -10.92 5.01
C GLN A 243 -8.78 -11.60 6.16
N LYS A 244 -9.69 -12.53 5.85
CA LYS A 244 -10.46 -13.28 6.86
C LYS A 244 -9.59 -14.25 7.64
N ASN A 245 -8.66 -14.92 6.96
CA ASN A 245 -7.85 -15.99 7.54
C ASN A 245 -6.55 -15.48 8.17
N LEU A 246 -6.15 -14.23 7.95
CA LEU A 246 -4.88 -13.66 8.40
C LEU A 246 -4.60 -13.88 9.89
N GLY A 247 -5.64 -13.77 10.73
CA GLY A 247 -5.53 -13.95 12.17
C GLY A 247 -5.17 -15.38 12.60
N ALA A 248 -5.48 -16.37 11.77
CA ALA A 248 -5.23 -17.79 12.03
C ALA A 248 -3.87 -18.27 11.47
N ILE A 249 -3.14 -17.44 10.71
CA ILE A 249 -1.85 -17.84 10.16
C ILE A 249 -0.81 -17.91 11.26
N GLU A 250 -0.10 -19.03 11.31
CA GLU A 250 0.97 -19.26 12.27
C GLU A 250 2.36 -19.09 11.64
N ILE A 251 3.30 -18.61 12.43
CA ILE A 251 4.73 -18.55 12.09
C ILE A 251 5.52 -19.16 13.24
N SER A 252 6.42 -20.09 12.94
CA SER A 252 7.23 -20.76 13.95
C SER A 252 8.16 -19.77 14.67
N LYS A 253 8.48 -20.07 15.93
CA LYS A 253 9.47 -19.29 16.69
C LYS A 253 10.86 -19.32 16.06
N ASP A 254 11.21 -20.42 15.40
CA ASP A 254 12.48 -20.55 14.66
C ASP A 254 12.54 -19.55 13.51
N PHE A 255 11.47 -19.41 12.72
CA PHE A 255 11.42 -18.43 11.64
C PHE A 255 11.43 -16.99 12.15
N GLN A 256 10.74 -16.69 13.26
CA GLN A 256 10.81 -15.37 13.88
C GLN A 256 12.24 -15.05 14.34
N LEU A 257 12.92 -16.00 14.95
CA LEU A 257 14.32 -15.84 15.37
C LEU A 257 15.24 -15.60 14.18
N LYS A 258 15.08 -16.35 13.09
CA LYS A 258 15.88 -16.20 11.87
C LYS A 258 15.63 -14.86 11.17
N ILE A 259 14.40 -14.36 11.13
CA ILE A 259 14.10 -13.02 10.64
C ILE A 259 14.85 -11.98 11.49
N SER A 260 14.80 -12.09 12.81
CA SER A 260 15.51 -11.20 13.72
C SER A 260 17.04 -11.28 13.56
N GLN A 261 17.59 -12.46 13.32
CA GLN A 261 19.00 -12.64 13.01
C GLN A 261 19.40 -11.93 11.71
N ILE A 262 18.56 -11.98 10.66
CA ILE A 262 18.81 -11.22 9.43
C ILE A 262 18.80 -9.72 9.71
N CYS A 263 17.81 -9.21 10.44
CA CYS A 263 17.76 -7.79 10.81
C CYS A 263 19.00 -7.35 11.60
N SER A 264 19.46 -8.19 12.52
CA SER A 264 20.67 -7.94 13.31
C SER A 264 21.96 -7.99 12.48
N GLU A 265 22.10 -9.00 11.60
CA GLU A 265 23.24 -9.14 10.68
C GLU A 265 23.36 -7.95 9.72
N LEU A 266 22.23 -7.40 9.30
CA LEU A 266 22.14 -6.24 8.41
C LEU A 266 22.16 -4.91 9.16
N GLU A 267 22.36 -4.92 10.47
CA GLU A 267 22.40 -3.72 11.32
C GLU A 267 21.15 -2.82 11.17
N ILE A 268 19.97 -3.41 11.00
CA ILE A 268 18.71 -2.67 10.87
C ILE A 268 18.32 -2.07 12.21
N GLU A 269 18.06 -0.77 12.22
CA GLU A 269 17.69 -0.05 13.44
C GLU A 269 16.24 -0.36 13.87
N GLY A 270 16.06 -0.57 15.17
CA GLY A 270 14.75 -0.82 15.77
C GLY A 270 14.18 -2.20 15.44
N LEU A 271 12.88 -2.37 15.68
CA LEU A 271 12.17 -3.66 15.50
C LEU A 271 11.16 -3.63 14.35
N ARG A 272 11.12 -2.55 13.60
CA ARG A 272 10.14 -2.40 12.50
C ARG A 272 10.41 -3.40 11.38
N GLY A 273 11.68 -3.67 11.07
CA GLY A 273 12.07 -4.69 10.08
C GLY A 273 11.54 -6.07 10.44
N ASP A 274 11.69 -6.49 11.69
CA ASP A 274 11.19 -7.77 12.22
C ASP A 274 9.66 -7.87 12.12
N ILE A 275 8.96 -6.83 12.59
CA ILE A 275 7.49 -6.78 12.61
C ILE A 275 6.93 -6.85 11.20
N VAL A 276 7.46 -6.02 10.29
CA VAL A 276 6.95 -5.93 8.93
C VAL A 276 7.24 -7.20 8.15
N SER A 277 8.44 -7.78 8.26
CA SER A 277 8.80 -9.04 7.61
C SER A 277 7.92 -10.20 8.08
N THR A 278 7.65 -10.27 9.39
CA THR A 278 6.73 -11.26 9.97
C THR A 278 5.32 -11.11 9.42
N ARG A 279 4.79 -9.87 9.36
CA ARG A 279 3.44 -9.58 8.84
C ARG A 279 3.34 -9.88 7.35
N ALA A 280 4.34 -9.51 6.58
CA ALA A 280 4.39 -9.74 5.14
C ALA A 280 4.39 -11.23 4.80
N ALA A 281 5.21 -12.03 5.50
CA ALA A 281 5.22 -13.48 5.33
C ALA A 281 3.86 -14.10 5.66
N LYS A 282 3.22 -13.71 6.78
CA LYS A 282 1.88 -14.16 7.14
C LYS A 282 0.82 -13.75 6.10
N ALA A 283 0.87 -12.52 5.60
CA ALA A 283 -0.04 -12.05 4.57
C ALA A 283 0.11 -12.83 3.25
N LEU A 284 1.34 -13.17 2.85
CA LEU A 284 1.59 -14.00 1.68
C LEU A 284 1.07 -15.42 1.86
N THR A 285 1.32 -16.03 3.03
CA THR A 285 0.79 -17.35 3.38
C THR A 285 -0.73 -17.40 3.31
N ALA A 286 -1.40 -16.36 3.85
CA ALA A 286 -2.85 -16.22 3.77
C ALA A 286 -3.34 -16.05 2.33
N PHE A 287 -2.63 -15.26 1.51
CA PHE A 287 -2.94 -15.06 0.10
C PHE A 287 -2.81 -16.35 -0.72
N GLU A 288 -1.89 -17.23 -0.36
CA GLU A 288 -1.74 -18.55 -0.96
C GLU A 288 -2.61 -19.64 -0.29
N ASN A 289 -3.56 -19.22 0.57
CA ASN A 289 -4.53 -20.08 1.25
C ASN A 289 -3.87 -21.23 2.04
N ARG A 290 -2.76 -20.94 2.71
CA ARG A 290 -2.06 -21.84 3.63
C ARG A 290 -2.19 -21.35 5.07
N SER A 291 -1.96 -22.23 6.05
CA SER A 291 -2.06 -21.92 7.49
C SER A 291 -0.73 -21.62 8.17
N GLU A 292 0.38 -22.09 7.60
CA GLU A 292 1.72 -21.96 8.19
C GLU A 292 2.67 -21.28 7.22
N VAL A 293 3.47 -20.36 7.77
CA VAL A 293 4.53 -19.67 7.01
C VAL A 293 5.64 -20.65 6.64
N THR A 294 6.08 -20.56 5.39
CA THR A 294 7.21 -21.34 4.86
C THR A 294 8.45 -20.47 4.63
N LEU A 295 9.59 -21.14 4.42
CA LEU A 295 10.83 -20.46 4.05
C LEU A 295 10.68 -19.59 2.79
N GLU A 296 9.95 -20.09 1.80
CA GLU A 296 9.72 -19.40 0.53
C GLU A 296 8.91 -18.10 0.72
N ASP A 297 7.97 -18.06 1.66
CA ASP A 297 7.21 -16.86 1.98
C ASP A 297 8.11 -15.76 2.52
N ILE A 298 9.01 -16.12 3.43
CA ILE A 298 9.98 -15.18 3.99
C ILE A 298 10.92 -14.71 2.88
N LYS A 299 11.45 -15.60 2.07
CA LYS A 299 12.34 -15.27 0.96
C LYS A 299 11.74 -14.29 -0.03
N ARG A 300 10.47 -14.49 -0.40
CA ARG A 300 9.76 -13.61 -1.36
C ARG A 300 9.40 -12.24 -0.80
N THR A 301 9.30 -12.09 0.51
CA THR A 301 8.84 -10.84 1.13
C THR A 301 9.93 -10.04 1.81
N ILE A 302 11.01 -10.69 2.28
CA ILE A 302 12.00 -10.05 3.15
C ILE A 302 12.71 -8.87 2.48
N THR A 303 13.05 -9.00 1.20
CA THR A 303 13.71 -7.93 0.44
C THR A 303 12.83 -6.70 0.30
N LEU A 304 11.51 -6.88 0.08
CA LEU A 304 10.54 -5.79 0.05
C LEU A 304 10.45 -5.06 1.39
N CYS A 305 10.65 -5.77 2.50
CA CYS A 305 10.54 -5.23 3.85
C CYS A 305 11.80 -4.54 4.34
N LEU A 306 12.99 -4.99 3.89
CA LEU A 306 14.27 -4.57 4.48
C LEU A 306 15.12 -3.68 3.59
N ARG A 307 14.94 -3.70 2.26
CA ARG A 307 15.77 -3.01 1.27
C ARG A 307 16.03 -1.54 1.60
N HIS A 308 15.00 -0.83 2.00
CA HIS A 308 15.03 0.61 2.29
C HIS A 308 15.51 0.95 3.71
N ARG A 309 15.73 -0.05 4.55
CA ARG A 309 16.20 0.10 5.94
C ARG A 309 17.70 -0.08 6.07
N LEU A 310 18.36 -0.57 5.02
CA LEU A 310 19.80 -0.73 5.02
C LEU A 310 20.49 0.61 4.91
N ARG A 311 21.55 0.80 5.70
CA ARG A 311 22.44 1.93 5.54
C ARG A 311 23.15 1.81 4.18
N ARG A 312 23.05 2.84 3.37
CA ARG A 312 23.77 2.91 2.09
C ARG A 312 25.18 3.41 2.36
N ASP A 313 26.15 2.58 2.05
CA ASP A 313 27.53 3.01 1.94
C ASP A 313 27.82 3.35 0.45
N PRO A 314 28.11 4.63 0.13
CA PRO A 314 28.42 5.03 -1.24
C PRO A 314 29.62 4.31 -1.86
N MET A 315 30.48 3.72 -1.03
CA MET A 315 31.69 3.00 -1.45
C MET A 315 31.43 1.52 -1.76
N GLU A 316 30.27 0.98 -1.41
CA GLU A 316 29.95 -0.42 -1.64
C GLU A 316 29.38 -0.67 -3.04
N SER A 317 29.90 -1.70 -3.70
CA SER A 317 29.46 -2.14 -5.03
C SER A 317 28.23 -3.07 -5.00
N ILE A 318 27.89 -3.63 -3.82
CA ILE A 318 26.80 -4.59 -3.64
C ILE A 318 25.50 -3.83 -3.37
N ASN A 319 24.45 -4.14 -4.15
CA ASN A 319 23.15 -3.50 -3.94
C ASN A 319 22.42 -4.07 -2.70
N SER A 320 21.44 -3.30 -2.18
CA SER A 320 20.71 -3.67 -0.96
C SER A 320 20.00 -5.03 -1.07
N GLY A 321 19.47 -5.39 -2.24
CA GLY A 321 18.82 -6.68 -2.46
C GLY A 321 19.80 -7.85 -2.33
N GLU A 322 20.97 -7.75 -2.93
CA GLU A 322 22.02 -8.77 -2.86
C GLU A 322 22.54 -8.97 -1.43
N LYS A 323 22.67 -7.89 -0.64
CA LYS A 323 23.05 -8.00 0.78
C LYS A 323 22.02 -8.80 1.58
N ILE A 324 20.74 -8.55 1.35
CA ILE A 324 19.66 -9.27 2.01
C ILE A 324 19.67 -10.74 1.60
N ASP A 325 19.84 -11.02 0.31
CA ASP A 325 19.91 -12.40 -0.20
C ASP A 325 21.10 -13.17 0.40
N LEU A 326 22.27 -12.55 0.54
CA LEU A 326 23.44 -13.15 1.18
C LEU A 326 23.20 -13.44 2.67
N ALA A 327 22.62 -12.48 3.40
CA ALA A 327 22.26 -12.70 4.81
C ALA A 327 21.21 -13.80 4.98
N PHE A 328 20.22 -13.83 4.08
CA PHE A 328 19.22 -14.89 4.03
C PHE A 328 19.85 -16.28 3.80
N GLN A 329 20.71 -16.41 2.80
CA GLN A 329 21.41 -17.67 2.51
C GLN A 329 22.26 -18.13 3.70
N LYS A 330 23.03 -17.22 4.32
CA LYS A 330 23.85 -17.50 5.49
C LYS A 330 23.04 -18.06 6.66
N ILE A 331 21.88 -17.45 6.97
CA ILE A 331 21.10 -17.77 8.17
C ILE A 331 20.14 -18.95 7.92
N PHE A 332 19.52 -19.04 6.75
CA PHE A 332 18.51 -20.07 6.50
C PHE A 332 19.09 -21.34 5.84
N LEU A 333 20.09 -21.20 4.97
CA LEU A 333 20.59 -22.33 4.18
C LEU A 333 21.89 -22.91 4.73
N ASN A 334 22.77 -22.08 5.34
CA ASN A 334 24.07 -22.53 5.86
C ASN A 334 24.05 -22.84 7.37
N SER A 335 22.90 -22.75 8.05
CA SER A 335 22.76 -23.10 9.49
C SER A 335 22.81 -24.61 9.77
N ASN A 336 23.17 -25.45 8.80
CA ASN A 336 23.31 -26.93 8.92
C ASN A 336 24.76 -27.41 8.95
N ILE A 337 25.72 -26.54 9.39
CA ILE A 337 27.11 -26.99 9.66
C ILE A 337 27.42 -26.77 11.13
#